data_7ebd885a5f561c745ca2920e61b5be25
#
_entry.id   7ebd885a5f561c745ca2920e61b5be25
#
_cell.length_a   1.000
_cell.length_b   1.000
_cell.length_c   1.000
_cell.angle_alpha   90.00
_cell.angle_beta   90.00
_cell.angle_gamma   90.00
#
_symmetry.space_group_name_H-M   'P 1'
#
loop_
_entity.id
_entity.type
_entity.pdbx_description
1 polymer ?
#
loop_
_entity_poly.entity_id
_entity_poly.type
_entity_poly.pdbx_seq_one_letter_code
_entity_poly.pdbx_strand_id
1 'polypeptide(L)'
;MTKQLRNLLFAGLAIVLAVACSKPSTPTVGGTPIVLGYSNWAGWWPWAIAVEEKLFEKNGVNVEMKWFDGYVQSMETFAAGKIDGNSQTLNDTISFLPGENGGEVVVLVNDNSAGNDQIIADASITSIADLKGKTVAVEEGVVDD
;
A
#
# COMPACT_ATOMS: atom_id res chain seq x y z
N MET A 1 -62.68 -5.60 17.50
CA MET A 1 -61.30 -6.09 17.48
C MET A 1 -61.00 -6.73 18.83
N THR A 2 -60.81 -8.03 18.91
CA THR A 2 -60.63 -8.75 20.17
C THR A 2 -59.24 -8.45 20.76
N LYS A 3 -59.12 -8.51 22.11
CA LYS A 3 -57.85 -8.26 22.82
C LYS A 3 -56.68 -9.11 22.27
N GLN A 4 -57.00 -10.32 21.82
CA GLN A 4 -56.00 -11.22 21.22
C GLN A 4 -55.44 -10.71 19.89
N LEU A 5 -56.26 -10.15 19.01
CA LEU A 5 -55.84 -9.63 17.71
C LEU A 5 -54.96 -8.39 17.88
N ARG A 6 -55.23 -7.55 18.89
CA ARG A 6 -54.40 -6.38 19.24
C ARG A 6 -53.02 -6.79 19.75
N ASN A 7 -52.93 -7.83 20.58
CA ASN A 7 -51.68 -8.31 21.12
C ASN A 7 -50.80 -8.96 20.02
N LEU A 8 -51.40 -9.65 19.06
CA LEU A 8 -50.67 -10.20 17.89
C LEU A 8 -50.14 -9.10 16.98
N LEU A 9 -50.87 -8.00 16.78
CA LEU A 9 -50.40 -6.85 16.00
C LEU A 9 -49.20 -6.13 16.67
N PHE A 10 -49.25 -5.98 18.01
CA PHE A 10 -48.11 -5.38 18.74
C PHE A 10 -46.88 -6.29 18.78
N ALA A 11 -47.04 -7.60 18.88
CA ALA A 11 -45.94 -8.55 18.83
C ALA A 11 -45.27 -8.58 17.44
N GLY A 12 -46.06 -8.53 16.38
CA GLY A 12 -45.55 -8.46 15.00
C GLY A 12 -44.74 -7.17 14.71
N LEU A 13 -45.25 -6.02 15.23
CA LEU A 13 -44.56 -4.73 15.05
C LEU A 13 -43.24 -4.66 15.82
N ALA A 14 -43.16 -5.26 17.02
CA ALA A 14 -41.92 -5.31 17.81
C ALA A 14 -40.82 -6.16 17.15
N ILE A 15 -41.19 -7.25 16.46
CA ILE A 15 -40.24 -8.10 15.74
C ILE A 15 -39.66 -7.37 14.50
N VAL A 16 -40.48 -6.61 13.78
CA VAL A 16 -40.01 -5.84 12.60
C VAL A 16 -39.06 -4.71 13.00
N LEU A 17 -39.28 -4.08 14.15
CA LEU A 17 -38.38 -3.03 14.66
C LEU A 17 -37.02 -3.58 15.15
N ALA A 18 -36.95 -4.82 15.62
CA ALA A 18 -35.70 -5.43 16.08
C ALA A 18 -34.74 -5.79 14.92
N VAL A 19 -35.27 -6.06 13.73
CA VAL A 19 -34.43 -6.39 12.54
C VAL A 19 -33.85 -5.12 11.90
N ALA A 20 -34.47 -3.95 12.09
CA ALA A 20 -34.02 -2.69 11.46
C ALA A 20 -32.79 -2.05 12.14
N CYS A 21 -32.37 -2.55 13.30
CA CYS A 21 -31.22 -2.00 14.05
C CYS A 21 -29.94 -2.85 13.98
N SER A 22 -29.89 -3.85 13.11
CA SER A 22 -28.62 -4.56 12.87
C SER A 22 -27.69 -3.65 12.09
N LYS A 23 -26.76 -2.98 12.77
CA LYS A 23 -25.63 -2.33 12.10
C LYS A 23 -24.94 -3.41 11.24
N PRO A 24 -24.61 -3.11 9.98
CA PRO A 24 -23.81 -4.04 9.21
C PRO A 24 -22.55 -4.34 10.02
N SER A 25 -22.35 -5.60 10.40
CA SER A 25 -21.12 -6.04 11.03
C SER A 25 -20.00 -5.84 10.01
N THR A 26 -19.09 -4.93 10.31
CA THR A 26 -17.82 -4.87 9.56
C THR A 26 -17.22 -6.27 9.61
N PRO A 27 -16.84 -6.89 8.50
CA PRO A 27 -16.21 -8.19 8.54
C PRO A 27 -14.96 -8.08 9.41
N THR A 28 -14.89 -8.90 10.47
CA THR A 28 -13.70 -8.99 11.29
C THR A 28 -12.68 -9.74 10.45
N VAL A 29 -11.73 -9.03 9.88
CA VAL A 29 -10.61 -9.65 9.16
C VAL A 29 -9.74 -10.33 10.19
N GLY A 30 -9.77 -11.67 10.21
CA GLY A 30 -8.96 -12.50 11.09
C GLY A 30 -7.71 -13.01 10.34
N GLY A 31 -6.71 -13.46 11.12
CA GLY A 31 -5.48 -14.07 10.60
C GLY A 31 -4.26 -13.17 10.76
N THR A 32 -3.09 -13.74 10.47
CA THR A 32 -1.81 -13.01 10.45
C THR A 32 -1.87 -11.95 9.35
N PRO A 33 -1.51 -10.69 9.63
CA PRO A 33 -1.48 -9.66 8.61
C PRO A 33 -0.42 -9.95 7.54
N ILE A 34 -0.72 -9.59 6.31
CA ILE A 34 0.26 -9.45 5.24
C ILE A 34 0.97 -8.12 5.45
N VAL A 35 2.27 -8.13 5.66
CA VAL A 35 3.07 -6.91 5.90
C VAL A 35 3.64 -6.39 4.59
N LEU A 36 3.20 -5.19 4.18
CA LEU A 36 3.66 -4.52 2.96
C LEU A 36 4.51 -3.30 3.29
N GLY A 37 5.75 -3.28 2.80
CA GLY A 37 6.68 -2.17 2.95
C GLY A 37 6.45 -1.07 1.90
N TYR A 38 6.67 0.17 2.29
CA TYR A 38 6.73 1.32 1.40
C TYR A 38 7.58 2.44 2.01
N SER A 39 8.07 3.35 1.17
CA SER A 39 8.91 4.46 1.56
C SER A 39 8.44 5.78 0.92
N ASN A 40 9.27 6.81 0.95
CA ASN A 40 8.90 8.15 0.51
C ASN A 40 8.92 8.31 -1.02
N TRP A 41 7.91 7.78 -1.67
CA TRP A 41 7.62 8.00 -3.09
C TRP A 41 6.13 8.30 -3.29
N ALA A 42 5.81 9.37 -4.01
CA ALA A 42 4.43 9.82 -4.17
C ALA A 42 3.52 8.76 -4.85
N GLY A 43 4.06 7.97 -5.78
CA GLY A 43 3.33 6.90 -6.47
C GLY A 43 2.90 5.76 -5.56
N TRP A 44 3.48 5.64 -4.36
CA TRP A 44 3.09 4.62 -3.37
C TRP A 44 2.10 5.15 -2.32
N TRP A 45 1.85 6.44 -2.27
CA TRP A 45 0.90 7.03 -1.32
C TRP A 45 -0.57 6.59 -1.48
N PRO A 46 -1.04 6.05 -2.63
CA PRO A 46 -2.35 5.40 -2.70
C PRO A 46 -2.57 4.32 -1.63
N TRP A 47 -1.52 3.69 -1.11
CA TRP A 47 -1.62 2.77 0.03
C TRP A 47 -2.16 3.45 1.30
N ALA A 48 -1.76 4.69 1.57
CA ALA A 48 -2.27 5.46 2.70
C ALA A 48 -3.79 5.70 2.58
N ILE A 49 -4.26 5.95 1.36
CA ILE A 49 -5.70 6.07 1.07
C ILE A 49 -6.39 4.72 1.30
N ALA A 50 -5.79 3.61 0.86
CA ALA A 50 -6.36 2.29 1.07
C ALA A 50 -6.52 1.94 2.56
N VAL A 51 -5.58 2.35 3.41
CA VAL A 51 -5.66 2.21 4.87
C VAL A 51 -6.75 3.10 5.44
N GLU A 52 -6.75 4.40 5.14
CA GLU A 52 -7.71 5.36 5.68
C GLU A 52 -9.16 5.00 5.31
N GLU A 53 -9.36 4.62 4.06
CA GLU A 53 -10.66 4.20 3.54
C GLU A 53 -11.03 2.75 3.91
N LYS A 54 -10.17 2.04 4.66
CA LYS A 54 -10.38 0.64 5.08
C LYS A 54 -10.67 -0.31 3.92
N LEU A 55 -9.96 -0.09 2.79
CA LEU A 55 -10.21 -0.88 1.58
C LEU A 55 -9.77 -2.33 1.76
N PHE A 56 -8.74 -2.59 2.56
CA PHE A 56 -8.29 -3.95 2.86
C PHE A 56 -9.36 -4.71 3.63
N GLU A 57 -9.87 -4.13 4.72
CA GLU A 57 -10.92 -4.76 5.55
C GLU A 57 -12.22 -4.93 4.78
N LYS A 58 -12.60 -3.94 3.95
CA LYS A 58 -13.80 -4.02 3.09
C LYS A 58 -13.72 -5.19 2.10
N ASN A 59 -12.51 -5.59 1.72
CA ASN A 59 -12.25 -6.73 0.84
C ASN A 59 -11.86 -8.01 1.61
N GLY A 60 -11.96 -8.02 2.93
CA GLY A 60 -11.70 -9.19 3.75
C GLY A 60 -10.22 -9.57 3.85
N VAL A 61 -9.30 -8.63 3.62
CA VAL A 61 -7.86 -8.85 3.67
C VAL A 61 -7.27 -8.12 4.87
N ASN A 62 -6.42 -8.82 5.65
CA ASN A 62 -5.68 -8.23 6.75
C ASN A 62 -4.30 -7.79 6.25
N VAL A 63 -4.09 -6.47 6.12
CA VAL A 63 -2.84 -5.90 5.63
C VAL A 63 -2.31 -4.90 6.66
N GLU A 64 -1.03 -5.01 6.96
CA GLU A 64 -0.27 -4.02 7.72
C GLU A 64 0.67 -3.28 6.76
N MET A 65 0.50 -1.97 6.65
CA MET A 65 1.40 -1.12 5.87
C MET A 65 2.55 -0.66 6.75
N LYS A 66 3.78 -1.00 6.36
CA LYS A 66 5.00 -0.67 7.09
C LYS A 66 5.80 0.41 6.37
N TRP A 67 5.90 1.57 7.02
CA TRP A 67 6.73 2.68 6.55
C TRP A 67 8.22 2.43 6.80
N PHE A 68 9.04 2.85 5.83
CA PHE A 68 10.49 2.92 5.95
C PHE A 68 10.97 4.34 5.57
N ASP A 69 11.86 4.90 6.38
CA ASP A 69 12.46 6.20 6.11
C ASP A 69 13.42 6.16 4.92
N GLY A 70 14.06 5.01 4.69
CA GLY A 70 14.97 4.75 3.56
C GLY A 70 14.41 3.71 2.60
N TYR A 71 14.48 4.00 1.31
CA TYR A 71 14.03 3.10 0.26
C TYR A 71 14.85 1.80 0.22
N VAL A 72 16.18 1.92 0.22
CA VAL A 72 17.10 0.75 0.27
C VAL A 72 16.80 -0.14 1.46
N GLN A 73 16.56 0.45 2.64
CA GLN A 73 16.22 -0.30 3.84
C GLN A 73 14.93 -1.14 3.67
N SER A 74 13.95 -0.63 2.94
CA SER A 74 12.71 -1.38 2.67
C SER A 74 12.99 -2.61 1.81
N MET A 75 13.80 -2.45 0.75
CA MET A 75 14.19 -3.55 -0.15
C MET A 75 15.02 -4.61 0.57
N GLU A 76 16.02 -4.21 1.36
CA GLU A 76 16.82 -5.13 2.17
C GLU A 76 15.96 -5.92 3.16
N THR A 77 14.95 -5.26 3.76
CA THR A 77 14.02 -5.90 4.69
C THR A 77 13.14 -6.93 3.98
N PHE A 78 12.71 -6.63 2.76
CA PHE A 78 11.94 -7.55 1.93
C PHE A 78 12.81 -8.71 1.44
N ALA A 79 13.98 -8.46 0.90
CA ALA A 79 14.93 -9.49 0.47
C ALA A 79 15.34 -10.44 1.60
N ALA A 80 15.38 -9.94 2.85
CA ALA A 80 15.61 -10.74 4.05
C ALA A 80 14.38 -11.54 4.52
N GLY A 81 13.24 -11.48 3.82
CA GLY A 81 12.01 -12.18 4.16
C GLY A 81 11.34 -11.72 5.46
N LYS A 82 11.58 -10.48 5.88
CA LYS A 82 11.02 -9.91 7.12
C LYS A 82 9.70 -9.18 6.93
N ILE A 83 9.29 -8.97 5.68
CA ILE A 83 8.00 -8.47 5.24
C ILE A 83 7.55 -9.29 4.03
N ASP A 84 6.26 -9.33 3.76
CA ASP A 84 5.67 -10.21 2.75
C ASP A 84 5.65 -9.58 1.36
N GLY A 85 5.73 -8.27 1.28
CA GLY A 85 5.79 -7.53 0.03
C GLY A 85 6.39 -6.15 0.23
N ASN A 86 6.86 -5.53 -0.86
CA ASN A 86 7.44 -4.19 -0.85
C ASN A 86 6.99 -3.39 -2.08
N SER A 87 6.94 -2.08 -1.93
CA SER A 87 6.78 -1.16 -3.04
C SER A 87 8.15 -0.72 -3.52
N GLN A 88 8.50 -1.10 -4.74
CA GLN A 88 9.81 -0.84 -5.32
C GLN A 88 9.74 -0.70 -6.84
N THR A 89 10.77 -0.16 -7.45
CA THR A 89 10.84 0.01 -8.90
C THR A 89 11.18 -1.31 -9.58
N LEU A 90 10.84 -1.45 -10.86
CA LEU A 90 11.08 -2.68 -11.60
C LEU A 90 12.59 -2.97 -11.78
N ASN A 91 13.39 -1.95 -12.05
CA ASN A 91 14.85 -2.11 -12.19
C ASN A 91 15.47 -2.53 -10.87
N ASP A 92 15.07 -1.95 -9.75
CA ASP A 92 15.57 -2.35 -8.43
C ASP A 92 15.09 -3.75 -8.05
N THR A 93 13.85 -4.12 -8.41
CA THR A 93 13.37 -5.50 -8.27
C THR A 93 14.32 -6.49 -8.96
N ILE A 94 14.79 -6.16 -10.16
CA ILE A 94 15.74 -7.01 -10.89
C ILE A 94 17.12 -7.03 -10.23
N SER A 95 17.59 -5.88 -9.72
CA SER A 95 18.90 -5.74 -9.11
C SER A 95 19.03 -6.39 -7.73
N PHE A 96 17.92 -6.39 -6.97
CA PHE A 96 17.84 -6.95 -5.62
C PHE A 96 17.29 -8.38 -5.56
N LEU A 97 17.11 -9.05 -6.71
CA LEU A 97 16.66 -10.44 -6.72
C LEU A 97 17.53 -11.31 -5.80
N PRO A 98 16.98 -11.93 -4.76
CA PRO A 98 17.71 -12.85 -3.91
C PRO A 98 18.11 -14.08 -4.74
N GLY A 99 19.42 -14.28 -4.91
CA GLY A 99 20.00 -15.27 -5.84
C GLY A 99 19.66 -16.74 -5.56
N GLU A 100 19.08 -17.09 -4.43
CA GLU A 100 18.82 -18.48 -4.03
C GLU A 100 17.37 -18.76 -3.55
N ASN A 101 16.52 -17.77 -3.33
CA ASN A 101 15.22 -17.93 -2.66
C ASN A 101 13.98 -17.73 -3.55
N GLY A 102 14.09 -17.95 -4.84
CA GLY A 102 12.90 -18.15 -5.65
C GLY A 102 12.31 -16.92 -6.34
N GLY A 103 12.99 -15.78 -6.31
CA GLY A 103 12.56 -14.60 -7.07
C GLY A 103 11.37 -13.85 -6.44
N GLU A 104 11.06 -12.70 -7.02
CA GLU A 104 9.97 -11.84 -6.64
C GLU A 104 8.85 -11.89 -7.67
N VAL A 105 7.62 -11.63 -7.23
CA VAL A 105 6.46 -11.58 -8.11
C VAL A 105 5.85 -10.17 -8.07
N VAL A 106 5.82 -9.51 -9.21
CA VAL A 106 5.11 -8.22 -9.34
C VAL A 106 3.61 -8.50 -9.37
N VAL A 107 2.89 -8.08 -8.34
CA VAL A 107 1.44 -8.32 -8.19
C VAL A 107 0.59 -7.11 -8.59
N LEU A 108 1.17 -5.91 -8.55
CA LEU A 108 0.48 -4.66 -8.87
C LEU A 108 1.48 -3.61 -9.33
N VAL A 109 1.10 -2.81 -10.31
CA VAL A 109 1.79 -1.59 -10.71
C VAL A 109 1.02 -0.40 -10.14
N ASN A 110 1.62 0.29 -9.17
CA ASN A 110 1.02 1.46 -8.51
C ASN A 110 1.14 2.73 -9.36
N ASP A 111 2.28 2.88 -10.02
CA ASP A 111 2.69 4.08 -10.71
C ASP A 111 3.61 3.74 -11.88
N ASN A 112 3.73 4.67 -12.81
CA ASN A 112 4.76 4.62 -13.84
C ASN A 112 5.35 6.02 -14.02
N SER A 113 6.69 6.13 -14.02
CA SER A 113 7.36 7.38 -14.31
C SER A 113 7.23 7.76 -15.77
N ALA A 114 6.72 8.97 -16.03
CA ALA A 114 6.57 9.52 -17.37
C ALA A 114 7.09 10.97 -17.39
N GLY A 115 8.42 11.12 -17.27
CA GLY A 115 9.09 12.42 -17.23
C GLY A 115 9.16 13.07 -15.84
N ASN A 116 8.94 12.30 -14.78
CA ASN A 116 9.11 12.75 -13.39
C ASN A 116 10.57 12.69 -12.95
N ASP A 117 11.30 11.67 -13.43
CA ASP A 117 12.69 11.46 -13.06
C ASP A 117 13.57 12.45 -13.84
N GLN A 118 14.19 13.36 -13.12
CA GLN A 118 14.91 14.47 -13.69
C GLN A 118 16.15 14.83 -12.84
N ILE A 119 17.21 15.27 -13.50
CA ILE A 119 18.33 15.91 -12.81
C ILE A 119 18.00 17.39 -12.66
N ILE A 120 17.91 17.84 -11.43
CA ILE A 120 17.70 19.25 -11.09
C ILE A 120 19.05 19.90 -10.87
N ALA A 121 19.33 20.99 -11.60
CA ALA A 121 20.61 21.68 -11.56
C ALA A 121 20.43 23.20 -11.54
N ASP A 122 21.52 23.92 -11.28
CA ASP A 122 21.56 25.39 -11.43
C ASP A 122 21.24 25.78 -12.88
N ALA A 123 20.59 26.95 -13.06
CA ALA A 123 20.19 27.46 -14.38
C ALA A 123 21.34 27.64 -15.37
N SER A 124 22.58 27.68 -14.91
CA SER A 124 23.79 27.72 -15.77
C SER A 124 24.13 26.38 -16.41
N ILE A 125 23.54 25.27 -15.91
CA ILE A 125 23.70 23.93 -16.46
C ILE A 125 22.57 23.72 -17.47
N THR A 126 22.93 23.71 -18.74
CA THR A 126 21.93 23.64 -19.83
C THR A 126 21.97 22.31 -20.58
N SER A 127 22.99 21.50 -20.32
CA SER A 127 23.16 20.18 -20.92
C SER A 127 23.87 19.22 -19.96
N ILE A 128 23.75 17.91 -20.22
CA ILE A 128 24.49 16.88 -19.47
C ILE A 128 26.00 17.10 -19.54
N ALA A 129 26.51 17.63 -20.66
CA ALA A 129 27.95 17.90 -20.84
C ALA A 129 28.47 18.93 -19.82
N ASP A 130 27.62 19.86 -19.37
CA ASP A 130 27.98 20.90 -18.39
C ASP A 130 28.16 20.34 -16.98
N LEU A 131 27.71 19.11 -16.73
CA LEU A 131 27.90 18.38 -15.47
C LEU A 131 29.33 17.83 -15.32
N LYS A 132 30.13 17.83 -16.39
CA LYS A 132 31.52 17.32 -16.33
C LYS A 132 32.32 18.07 -15.27
N GLY A 133 32.87 17.33 -14.31
CA GLY A 133 33.64 17.88 -13.19
C GLY A 133 32.78 18.54 -12.09
N LYS A 134 31.46 18.39 -12.13
CA LYS A 134 30.54 18.80 -11.06
C LYS A 134 30.26 17.62 -10.13
N THR A 135 29.81 17.95 -8.93
CA THR A 135 29.27 16.95 -7.99
C THR A 135 27.77 16.83 -8.23
N VAL A 136 27.31 15.61 -8.44
CA VAL A 136 25.89 15.27 -8.57
C VAL A 136 25.51 14.41 -7.36
N ALA A 137 24.37 14.72 -6.72
CA ALA A 137 23.84 13.96 -5.63
C ALA A 137 22.87 12.91 -6.19
N VAL A 138 23.05 11.67 -5.78
CA VAL A 138 22.18 10.53 -6.13
C VAL A 138 22.00 9.64 -4.89
N GLU A 139 20.97 8.80 -4.88
CA GLU A 139 20.83 7.74 -3.88
C GLU A 139 21.62 6.51 -4.36
N GLU A 140 22.59 6.07 -3.55
CA GLU A 140 23.52 5.00 -3.94
C GLU A 140 22.80 3.65 -4.04
N GLY A 141 23.09 2.89 -5.09
CA GLY A 141 22.67 1.49 -5.26
C GLY A 141 21.23 1.29 -5.72
N VAL A 142 20.57 2.33 -6.17
CA VAL A 142 19.19 2.28 -6.66
C VAL A 142 19.06 2.96 -8.03
N VAL A 143 17.85 3.18 -8.48
CA VAL A 143 17.50 3.66 -9.83
C VAL A 143 18.27 4.88 -10.31
N ASP A 144 18.77 5.71 -9.41
CA ASP A 144 19.49 6.96 -9.69
C ASP A 144 21.00 6.77 -9.88
N ASP A 145 21.58 5.62 -9.54
CA ASP A 145 23.04 5.34 -9.55
C ASP A 145 23.62 4.91 -10.93
#